data_5d353c4a563e58e46a883b4af9f0cb57
#
_entry.id   5d353c4a563e58e46a883b4af9f0cb57
#
_cell.length_a   1.000
_cell.length_b   1.000
_cell.length_c   1.000
_cell.angle_alpha   90.00
_cell.angle_beta   90.00
_cell.angle_gamma   90.00
#
_symmetry.space_group_name_H-M   'P 1'
#
loop_
_entity.id
_entity.type
_entity.pdbx_description
1 polymer ?
#
loop_
_entity_poly.entity_id
_entity_poly.type
_entity_poly.pdbx_seq_one_letter_code
_entity_poly.pdbx_strand_id
1 'polypeptide(L)'
;MNKIVLSVLIFLFSMNGFAQDGVKFMEGSFQEALNVAKQQKKMVFVDVCTSWCGPCRWMSEEVLQTPEAAKYFDNYFVCFKIDAEKGDGVEFAKKYDVHAYPTFLMFLPDGTLQHKVVGADTLKLFIPRVERGLKERTSWKYLMEKYVKGTLQKREIPVAIQVFEEAHMKKEVKGVTDSLFQLLSPNEKLNGRYWVVYEQLKYEDLFTPRFKFLVQNRTEIAGKGRVAESFEIIRTMLFDHLINNTTGRITSKQNPWNCGEANEMPCMRSLIKVSDLPDKEFFLV
;
A
#
# COMPACT_ATOMS: atom_id res chain seq x y z
N MET A 1 54.23 -36.36 1.82
CA MET A 1 52.94 -35.73 2.14
C MET A 1 51.85 -36.78 1.94
N ASN A 2 51.23 -37.21 3.03
CA ASN A 2 50.28 -38.33 3.01
C ASN A 2 49.03 -37.97 2.20
N LYS A 3 48.59 -38.88 1.32
CA LYS A 3 47.35 -38.74 0.51
C LYS A 3 46.13 -38.41 1.33
N ILE A 4 46.11 -38.81 2.61
CA ILE A 4 45.05 -38.49 3.58
C ILE A 4 45.03 -37.02 3.95
N VAL A 5 46.17 -36.33 4.10
CA VAL A 5 46.27 -34.90 4.41
C VAL A 5 45.76 -34.06 3.26
N LEU A 6 46.04 -34.50 2.01
CA LEU A 6 45.56 -33.78 0.80
C LEU A 6 44.02 -33.93 0.66
N SER A 7 43.46 -35.10 0.96
CA SER A 7 41.99 -35.32 0.92
C SER A 7 41.26 -34.52 1.97
N VAL A 8 41.82 -34.35 3.18
CA VAL A 8 41.22 -33.55 4.27
C VAL A 8 41.26 -32.04 3.90
N LEU A 9 42.35 -31.57 3.26
CA LEU A 9 42.46 -30.20 2.81
C LEU A 9 41.48 -29.85 1.66
N ILE A 10 41.19 -30.81 0.78
CA ILE A 10 40.19 -30.63 -0.30
C ILE A 10 38.76 -30.63 0.31
N PHE A 11 38.50 -31.43 1.33
CA PHE A 11 37.20 -31.48 1.98
C PHE A 11 36.90 -30.23 2.83
N LEU A 12 37.94 -29.62 3.42
CA LEU A 12 37.78 -28.34 4.19
C LEU A 12 37.59 -27.13 3.28
N PHE A 13 37.98 -27.21 1.98
CA PHE A 13 37.77 -26.12 1.05
C PHE A 13 36.38 -26.12 0.38
N SER A 14 35.63 -27.24 0.50
CA SER A 14 34.26 -27.35 -0.06
C SER A 14 33.16 -26.93 0.91
N MET A 15 33.47 -26.50 2.13
CA MET A 15 32.49 -25.99 3.11
C MET A 15 32.44 -24.45 3.18
N ASN A 16 32.88 -23.75 2.15
CA ASN A 16 32.41 -22.37 1.96
C ASN A 16 30.95 -22.46 1.51
N GLY A 17 30.05 -22.74 2.47
CA GLY A 17 28.65 -22.48 2.30
C GLY A 17 28.54 -21.00 1.90
N PHE A 18 28.09 -20.75 0.69
CA PHE A 18 27.62 -19.41 0.30
C PHE A 18 26.49 -19.09 1.27
N ALA A 19 26.82 -18.47 2.40
CA ALA A 19 25.85 -17.64 3.09
C ALA A 19 25.44 -16.64 2.02
N GLN A 20 24.25 -16.80 1.47
CA GLN A 20 23.70 -15.85 0.54
C GLN A 20 23.38 -14.63 1.39
N ASP A 21 24.35 -13.71 1.46
CA ASP A 21 24.14 -12.38 2.01
C ASP A 21 22.92 -11.76 1.34
N GLY A 22 22.15 -10.93 2.06
CA GLY A 22 20.90 -10.35 1.56
C GLY A 22 20.95 -9.71 0.16
N VAL A 23 19.97 -8.92 -0.18
CA VAL A 23 19.86 -8.23 -1.46
C VAL A 23 21.11 -7.38 -1.73
N LYS A 24 21.78 -7.61 -2.87
CA LYS A 24 22.98 -6.87 -3.27
C LYS A 24 22.60 -5.61 -4.02
N PHE A 25 22.92 -4.46 -3.43
CA PHE A 25 22.75 -3.18 -4.09
C PHE A 25 24.00 -2.82 -4.88
N MET A 26 23.80 -2.44 -6.13
CA MET A 26 24.87 -2.03 -7.03
C MET A 26 25.42 -0.66 -6.62
N GLU A 27 26.74 -0.54 -6.62
CA GLU A 27 27.45 0.74 -6.51
C GLU A 27 27.46 1.48 -7.85
N GLY A 28 27.62 2.81 -7.82
CA GLY A 28 27.71 3.64 -9.02
C GLY A 28 26.49 4.54 -9.22
N SER A 29 26.07 4.76 -10.46
CA SER A 29 24.98 5.63 -10.84
C SER A 29 23.70 4.86 -11.22
N PHE A 30 22.56 5.53 -11.16
CA PHE A 30 21.29 4.98 -11.65
C PHE A 30 21.34 4.62 -13.14
N GLN A 31 22.09 5.40 -13.94
CA GLN A 31 22.27 5.09 -15.36
C GLN A 31 23.07 3.80 -15.59
N GLU A 32 24.08 3.54 -14.78
CA GLU A 32 24.82 2.27 -14.83
C GLU A 32 23.93 1.10 -14.42
N ALA A 33 23.07 1.27 -13.40
CA ALA A 33 22.09 0.26 -13.02
C ALA A 33 21.12 -0.08 -14.17
N LEU A 34 20.64 0.91 -14.92
CA LEU A 34 19.81 0.70 -16.11
C LEU A 34 20.57 -0.06 -17.21
N ASN A 35 21.84 0.27 -17.44
CA ASN A 35 22.67 -0.41 -18.44
C ASN A 35 22.87 -1.89 -18.09
N VAL A 36 23.17 -2.19 -16.81
CA VAL A 36 23.29 -3.58 -16.31
C VAL A 36 21.96 -4.32 -16.42
N ALA A 37 20.87 -3.67 -16.04
CA ALA A 37 19.52 -4.26 -16.12
C ALA A 37 19.14 -4.61 -17.57
N LYS A 38 19.49 -3.75 -18.52
CA LYS A 38 19.30 -4.01 -19.96
C LYS A 38 20.07 -5.23 -20.44
N GLN A 39 21.34 -5.38 -20.03
CA GLN A 39 22.18 -6.53 -20.37
C GLN A 39 21.63 -7.84 -19.77
N GLN A 40 21.16 -7.78 -18.51
CA GLN A 40 20.63 -8.93 -17.79
C GLN A 40 19.15 -9.22 -18.08
N LYS A 41 18.47 -8.37 -18.85
CA LYS A 41 17.01 -8.42 -19.12
C LYS A 41 16.17 -8.42 -17.83
N LYS A 42 16.60 -7.64 -16.85
CA LYS A 42 15.92 -7.44 -15.55
C LYS A 42 15.40 -6.01 -15.43
N MET A 43 14.54 -5.79 -14.47
CA MET A 43 14.14 -4.44 -14.06
C MET A 43 15.18 -3.85 -13.11
N VAL A 44 15.14 -2.53 -12.89
CA VAL A 44 15.88 -1.89 -11.80
C VAL A 44 14.94 -1.68 -10.62
N PHE A 45 15.35 -2.14 -9.43
CA PHE A 45 14.69 -1.87 -8.17
C PHE A 45 15.52 -0.81 -7.42
N VAL A 46 14.93 0.35 -7.17
CA VAL A 46 15.59 1.46 -6.48
C VAL A 46 15.00 1.63 -5.08
N ASP A 47 15.85 1.46 -4.05
CA ASP A 47 15.54 1.81 -2.65
C ASP A 47 15.89 3.28 -2.42
N VAL A 48 14.88 4.14 -2.36
CA VAL A 48 15.03 5.57 -2.07
C VAL A 48 14.85 5.78 -0.58
N CYS A 49 15.91 6.20 0.10
CA CYS A 49 15.96 6.33 1.55
C CYS A 49 16.64 7.64 1.99
N THR A 50 16.71 7.87 3.31
CA THR A 50 17.53 8.91 3.92
C THR A 50 18.32 8.33 5.10
N SER A 51 19.40 8.98 5.50
CA SER A 51 20.28 8.49 6.58
C SER A 51 19.61 8.43 7.95
N TRP A 52 18.62 9.26 8.22
CA TRP A 52 17.88 9.33 9.49
C TRP A 52 16.62 8.45 9.53
N CYS A 53 16.24 7.82 8.42
CA CYS A 53 15.00 7.06 8.29
C CYS A 53 15.07 5.70 9.03
N GLY A 54 14.41 5.59 10.18
CA GLY A 54 14.34 4.36 10.96
C GLY A 54 13.72 3.18 10.19
N PRO A 55 12.52 3.33 9.57
CA PRO A 55 11.92 2.28 8.75
C PRO A 55 12.78 1.84 7.57
N CYS A 56 13.56 2.74 6.95
CA CYS A 56 14.49 2.39 5.86
C CYS A 56 15.61 1.48 6.37
N ARG A 57 16.16 1.80 7.55
CA ARG A 57 17.19 0.96 8.18
C ARG A 57 16.63 -0.42 8.51
N TRP A 58 15.45 -0.49 9.11
CA TRP A 58 14.79 -1.76 9.41
C TRP A 58 14.57 -2.60 8.13
N MET A 59 14.07 -2.00 7.04
CA MET A 59 13.95 -2.69 5.75
C MET A 59 15.30 -3.24 5.26
N SER A 60 16.36 -2.42 5.34
CA SER A 60 17.70 -2.83 4.88
C SER A 60 18.32 -3.93 5.74
N GLU A 61 18.16 -3.89 7.07
CA GLU A 61 18.85 -4.79 8.01
C GLU A 61 18.08 -6.08 8.28
N GLU A 62 16.73 -6.01 8.35
CA GLU A 62 15.89 -7.14 8.80
C GLU A 62 15.11 -7.78 7.64
N VAL A 63 14.75 -7.04 6.61
CA VAL A 63 13.89 -7.56 5.53
C VAL A 63 14.71 -7.93 4.30
N LEU A 64 15.53 -7.00 3.80
CA LEU A 64 16.30 -7.19 2.57
C LEU A 64 17.62 -7.96 2.78
N GLN A 65 18.10 -8.09 4.02
CA GLN A 65 19.29 -8.89 4.36
C GLN A 65 19.00 -10.39 4.54
N THR A 66 17.80 -10.84 4.18
CA THR A 66 17.46 -12.27 4.26
C THR A 66 17.84 -13.01 2.97
N PRO A 67 18.27 -14.29 3.05
CA PRO A 67 18.55 -15.12 1.88
C PRO A 67 17.33 -15.28 0.95
N GLU A 68 16.13 -15.29 1.54
CA GLU A 68 14.87 -15.35 0.77
C GLU A 68 14.66 -14.09 -0.07
N ALA A 69 14.89 -12.91 0.52
CA ALA A 69 14.84 -11.64 -0.20
C ALA A 69 15.91 -11.62 -1.32
N ALA A 70 17.17 -11.96 -1.01
CA ALA A 70 18.23 -12.01 -2.00
C ALA A 70 17.84 -12.87 -3.20
N LYS A 71 17.39 -14.10 -2.96
CA LYS A 71 16.96 -15.03 -4.02
C LYS A 71 15.84 -14.45 -4.89
N TYR A 72 14.86 -13.78 -4.26
CA TYR A 72 13.75 -13.16 -4.99
C TYR A 72 14.22 -11.99 -5.83
N PHE A 73 14.93 -11.02 -5.23
CA PHE A 73 15.35 -9.81 -5.91
C PHE A 73 16.39 -10.08 -6.99
N ASP A 74 17.34 -10.97 -6.76
CA ASP A 74 18.35 -11.36 -7.76
C ASP A 74 17.73 -11.98 -9.02
N ASN A 75 16.57 -12.62 -8.93
CA ASN A 75 15.90 -13.20 -10.09
C ASN A 75 15.33 -12.13 -11.03
N TYR A 76 14.81 -11.03 -10.50
CA TYR A 76 13.98 -10.08 -11.26
C TYR A 76 14.63 -8.71 -11.44
N PHE A 77 15.60 -8.35 -10.56
CA PHE A 77 16.07 -6.97 -10.46
C PHE A 77 17.57 -6.84 -10.47
N VAL A 78 18.02 -5.70 -10.94
CA VAL A 78 19.28 -5.06 -10.54
C VAL A 78 18.89 -4.07 -9.46
N CYS A 79 19.36 -4.27 -8.22
CA CYS A 79 19.00 -3.43 -7.09
C CYS A 79 19.97 -2.27 -6.96
N PHE A 80 19.44 -1.07 -6.76
CA PHE A 80 20.17 0.18 -6.58
C PHE A 80 19.63 0.93 -5.38
N LYS A 81 20.49 1.59 -4.61
CA LYS A 81 20.09 2.37 -3.44
C LYS A 81 20.53 3.81 -3.60
N ILE A 82 19.66 4.75 -3.22
CA ILE A 82 19.94 6.18 -3.34
C ILE A 82 19.48 6.95 -2.09
N ASP A 83 20.34 7.85 -1.58
CA ASP A 83 19.99 8.75 -0.49
C ASP A 83 19.33 10.00 -1.08
N ALA A 84 18.04 10.19 -0.79
CA ALA A 84 17.21 11.27 -1.33
C ALA A 84 17.68 12.69 -0.96
N GLU A 85 18.57 12.80 0.02
CA GLU A 85 19.08 14.09 0.51
C GLU A 85 20.54 14.35 0.11
N LYS A 86 21.19 13.43 -0.65
CA LYS A 86 22.59 13.55 -1.04
C LYS A 86 22.82 13.39 -2.53
N GLY A 87 23.72 14.20 -3.06
CA GLY A 87 24.17 14.10 -4.44
C GLY A 87 23.00 14.07 -5.45
N ASP A 88 23.08 13.13 -6.39
CA ASP A 88 22.05 12.94 -7.43
C ASP A 88 20.70 12.49 -6.87
N GLY A 89 20.66 12.02 -5.61
CA GLY A 89 19.43 11.58 -4.97
C GLY A 89 18.41 12.68 -4.75
N VAL A 90 18.85 13.93 -4.57
CA VAL A 90 17.97 15.09 -4.39
C VAL A 90 17.12 15.31 -5.65
N GLU A 91 17.77 15.37 -6.81
CA GLU A 91 17.07 15.54 -8.09
C GLU A 91 16.28 14.29 -8.47
N PHE A 92 16.79 13.10 -8.13
CA PHE A 92 16.09 11.84 -8.34
C PHE A 92 14.77 11.79 -7.53
N ALA A 93 14.81 12.12 -6.24
CA ALA A 93 13.62 12.13 -5.39
C ALA A 93 12.58 13.14 -5.90
N LYS A 94 13.02 14.33 -6.29
CA LYS A 94 12.17 15.37 -6.88
C LYS A 94 11.54 14.91 -8.20
N LYS A 95 12.34 14.33 -9.10
CA LYS A 95 11.87 13.86 -10.43
C LYS A 95 10.77 12.80 -10.33
N TYR A 96 10.87 11.90 -9.33
CA TYR A 96 9.93 10.79 -9.17
C TYR A 96 8.92 11.01 -8.04
N ASP A 97 8.77 12.26 -7.58
CA ASP A 97 7.77 12.69 -6.60
C ASP A 97 7.82 11.82 -5.33
N VAL A 98 9.03 11.71 -4.73
CA VAL A 98 9.26 10.95 -3.50
C VAL A 98 9.15 11.87 -2.29
N HIS A 99 8.12 11.66 -1.46
CA HIS A 99 7.83 12.49 -0.28
C HIS A 99 7.78 11.70 1.04
N ALA A 100 7.99 10.40 0.99
CA ALA A 100 8.00 9.53 2.17
C ALA A 100 9.06 8.43 2.01
N TYR A 101 9.59 7.93 3.13
CA TYR A 101 10.66 6.95 3.12
C TYR A 101 10.36 5.74 4.02
N PRO A 102 10.76 4.52 3.60
CA PRO A 102 11.35 4.22 2.30
C PRO A 102 10.34 4.32 1.16
N THR A 103 10.82 4.66 -0.04
CA THR A 103 10.07 4.51 -1.29
C THR A 103 10.86 3.61 -2.23
N PHE A 104 10.17 2.62 -2.77
CA PHE A 104 10.75 1.67 -3.71
C PHE A 104 10.19 1.93 -5.11
N LEU A 105 11.09 2.16 -6.05
CA LEU A 105 10.74 2.45 -7.44
C LEU A 105 11.26 1.34 -8.35
N MET A 106 10.42 0.85 -9.23
CA MET A 106 10.78 -0.20 -10.19
C MET A 106 10.76 0.36 -11.60
N PHE A 107 11.88 0.23 -12.28
CA PHE A 107 12.06 0.75 -13.63
C PHE A 107 12.25 -0.37 -14.65
N LEU A 108 11.65 -0.19 -15.81
CA LEU A 108 12.03 -0.97 -16.99
C LEU A 108 13.47 -0.61 -17.43
N PRO A 109 14.16 -1.49 -18.18
CA PRO A 109 15.53 -1.24 -18.61
C PRO A 109 15.72 0.01 -19.51
N ASP A 110 14.64 0.57 -20.01
CA ASP A 110 14.63 1.81 -20.79
C ASP A 110 14.53 3.07 -19.91
N GLY A 111 14.47 2.91 -18.57
CA GLY A 111 14.31 3.99 -17.61
C GLY A 111 12.86 4.43 -17.36
N THR A 112 11.89 3.75 -17.94
CA THR A 112 10.46 4.00 -17.65
C THR A 112 10.10 3.53 -16.25
N LEU A 113 9.55 4.43 -15.41
CA LEU A 113 9.00 4.06 -14.09
C LEU A 113 7.77 3.17 -14.30
N GLN A 114 7.88 1.92 -13.88
CA GLN A 114 6.81 0.92 -14.01
C GLN A 114 5.95 0.84 -12.75
N HIS A 115 6.57 0.88 -11.55
CA HIS A 115 5.85 0.68 -10.31
C HIS A 115 6.46 1.48 -9.15
N LYS A 116 5.61 1.82 -8.16
CA LYS A 116 5.98 2.57 -6.96
C LYS A 116 5.35 1.92 -5.74
N VAL A 117 6.15 1.71 -4.71
CA VAL A 117 5.72 1.19 -3.40
C VAL A 117 6.28 2.08 -2.31
N VAL A 118 5.47 2.54 -1.36
CA VAL A 118 5.88 3.42 -0.27
C VAL A 118 5.68 2.73 1.08
N GLY A 119 6.67 2.89 1.97
CA GLY A 119 6.63 2.39 3.34
C GLY A 119 7.28 1.01 3.52
N ALA A 120 7.57 0.70 4.78
CA ALA A 120 8.22 -0.53 5.20
C ALA A 120 7.18 -1.62 5.50
N ASP A 121 7.55 -2.89 5.27
CA ASP A 121 6.73 -4.04 5.59
C ASP A 121 7.57 -5.31 5.77
N THR A 122 7.02 -6.35 6.38
CA THR A 122 7.66 -7.66 6.43
C THR A 122 7.82 -8.24 5.02
N LEU A 123 8.82 -9.09 4.80
CA LEU A 123 9.08 -9.67 3.47
C LEU A 123 7.83 -10.35 2.88
N LYS A 124 7.07 -11.05 3.71
CA LYS A 124 5.84 -11.75 3.31
C LYS A 124 4.77 -10.79 2.73
N LEU A 125 4.66 -9.59 3.26
CA LEU A 125 3.71 -8.58 2.79
C LEU A 125 4.32 -7.68 1.71
N PHE A 126 5.64 -7.50 1.71
CA PHE A 126 6.35 -6.66 0.77
C PHE A 126 6.47 -7.29 -0.63
N ILE A 127 6.82 -8.59 -0.72
CA ILE A 127 6.94 -9.28 -2.03
C ILE A 127 5.68 -9.14 -2.89
N PRO A 128 4.44 -9.39 -2.40
CA PRO A 128 3.24 -9.21 -3.23
C PRO A 128 3.05 -7.79 -3.77
N ARG A 129 3.51 -6.77 -3.03
CA ARG A 129 3.49 -5.37 -3.47
C ARG A 129 4.45 -5.15 -4.64
N VAL A 130 5.65 -5.71 -4.56
CA VAL A 130 6.67 -5.67 -5.62
C VAL A 130 6.23 -6.48 -6.85
N GLU A 131 5.64 -7.66 -6.66
CA GLU A 131 5.18 -8.54 -7.75
C GLU A 131 4.15 -7.89 -8.67
N ARG A 132 3.33 -6.97 -8.15
CA ARG A 132 2.40 -6.20 -8.98
C ARG A 132 3.13 -5.39 -10.05
N GLY A 133 4.33 -4.90 -9.74
CA GLY A 133 5.18 -4.17 -10.68
C GLY A 133 5.79 -5.03 -11.79
N LEU A 134 5.95 -6.34 -11.58
CA LEU A 134 6.45 -7.27 -12.60
C LEU A 134 5.43 -7.54 -13.71
N LYS A 135 4.15 -7.25 -13.47
CA LYS A 135 3.06 -7.50 -14.42
C LYS A 135 2.50 -6.16 -14.88
N GLU A 136 2.56 -5.89 -16.18
CA GLU A 136 2.11 -4.63 -16.77
C GLU A 136 0.72 -4.20 -16.26
N ARG A 137 -0.28 -5.09 -16.34
CA ARG A 137 -1.69 -4.78 -16.02
C ARG A 137 -1.98 -4.50 -14.55
N THR A 138 -1.08 -4.84 -13.64
CA THR A 138 -1.17 -4.58 -12.21
C THR A 138 -0.16 -3.53 -11.74
N SER A 139 0.65 -2.99 -12.66
CA SER A 139 1.64 -1.99 -12.34
C SER A 139 1.00 -0.62 -12.06
N TRP A 140 1.69 0.18 -11.26
CA TRP A 140 1.30 1.55 -10.97
C TRP A 140 1.14 2.38 -12.25
N LYS A 141 2.09 2.28 -13.18
CA LYS A 141 2.08 3.03 -14.45
C LYS A 141 0.82 2.74 -15.27
N TYR A 142 0.52 1.47 -15.51
CA TYR A 142 -0.65 1.07 -16.31
C TYR A 142 -1.95 1.57 -15.67
N LEU A 143 -2.12 1.35 -14.38
CA LEU A 143 -3.34 1.72 -13.67
C LEU A 143 -3.50 3.24 -13.57
N MET A 144 -2.39 3.97 -13.37
CA MET A 144 -2.38 5.44 -13.33
C MET A 144 -2.71 6.05 -14.69
N GLU A 145 -2.15 5.54 -15.77
CA GLU A 145 -2.49 5.99 -17.12
C GLU A 145 -3.97 5.79 -17.44
N LYS A 146 -4.54 4.66 -17.06
CA LYS A 146 -5.97 4.40 -17.25
C LYS A 146 -6.85 5.26 -16.36
N TYR A 147 -6.42 5.52 -15.13
CA TYR A 147 -7.12 6.42 -14.22
C TYR A 147 -7.19 7.85 -14.78
N VAL A 148 -6.07 8.40 -15.20
CA VAL A 148 -5.98 9.74 -15.78
C VAL A 148 -6.83 9.85 -17.05
N LYS A 149 -6.85 8.80 -17.88
CA LYS A 149 -7.67 8.75 -19.13
C LYS A 149 -9.15 8.44 -18.86
N GLY A 150 -9.55 8.14 -17.61
CA GLY A 150 -10.93 7.74 -17.29
C GLY A 150 -11.34 6.39 -17.92
N THR A 151 -10.38 5.51 -18.22
CA THR A 151 -10.61 4.23 -18.92
C THR A 151 -10.44 2.98 -18.05
N LEU A 152 -10.33 3.14 -16.71
CA LEU A 152 -10.32 2.03 -15.78
C LEU A 152 -11.61 1.23 -15.87
N GLN A 153 -11.48 -0.07 -16.12
CA GLN A 153 -12.63 -0.96 -16.12
C GLN A 153 -12.99 -1.36 -14.69
N LYS A 154 -14.28 -1.59 -14.41
CA LYS A 154 -14.80 -2.02 -13.11
C LYS A 154 -13.98 -3.14 -12.45
N ARG A 155 -13.53 -4.13 -13.24
CA ARG A 155 -12.71 -5.25 -12.75
C ARG A 155 -11.27 -4.86 -12.35
N GLU A 156 -10.76 -3.73 -12.84
CA GLU A 156 -9.40 -3.23 -12.58
C GLU A 156 -9.36 -2.33 -11.33
N ILE A 157 -10.50 -1.73 -10.96
CA ILE A 157 -10.57 -0.75 -9.88
C ILE A 157 -10.12 -1.31 -8.52
N PRO A 158 -10.48 -2.55 -8.09
CA PRO A 158 -9.99 -3.09 -6.82
C PRO A 158 -8.45 -3.17 -6.75
N VAL A 159 -7.80 -3.54 -7.85
CA VAL A 159 -6.33 -3.57 -7.93
C VAL A 159 -5.76 -2.15 -7.98
N ALA A 160 -6.42 -1.22 -8.67
CA ALA A 160 -6.00 0.18 -8.70
C ALA A 160 -6.05 0.82 -7.30
N ILE A 161 -7.11 0.57 -6.53
CA ILE A 161 -7.21 1.03 -5.13
C ILE A 161 -6.00 0.54 -4.34
N GLN A 162 -5.71 -0.77 -4.39
CA GLN A 162 -4.61 -1.37 -3.67
C GLN A 162 -3.25 -0.80 -4.07
N VAL A 163 -2.98 -0.67 -5.38
CA VAL A 163 -1.71 -0.14 -5.89
C VAL A 163 -1.54 1.35 -5.54
N PHE A 164 -2.61 2.12 -5.59
CA PHE A 164 -2.55 3.54 -5.22
C PHE A 164 -2.41 3.74 -3.71
N GLU A 165 -2.99 2.85 -2.87
CA GLU A 165 -2.71 2.83 -1.42
C GLU A 165 -1.24 2.54 -1.15
N GLU A 166 -0.68 1.52 -1.78
CA GLU A 166 0.72 1.13 -1.66
C GLU A 166 1.69 2.22 -2.15
N ALA A 167 1.23 3.11 -3.02
CA ALA A 167 1.96 4.29 -3.48
C ALA A 167 1.63 5.56 -2.67
N HIS A 168 0.83 5.47 -1.59
CA HIS A 168 0.36 6.56 -0.73
C HIS A 168 -0.43 7.66 -1.46
N MET A 169 -1.16 7.30 -2.51
CA MET A 169 -1.92 8.22 -3.37
C MET A 169 -3.37 8.37 -2.87
N LYS A 170 -3.56 8.98 -1.72
CA LYS A 170 -4.86 9.09 -1.03
C LYS A 170 -5.98 9.68 -1.88
N LYS A 171 -5.67 10.71 -2.68
CA LYS A 171 -6.64 11.38 -3.54
C LYS A 171 -7.15 10.45 -4.65
N GLU A 172 -6.25 9.72 -5.29
CA GLU A 172 -6.55 8.75 -6.35
C GLU A 172 -7.31 7.56 -5.78
N VAL A 173 -6.92 7.05 -4.62
CA VAL A 173 -7.64 5.99 -3.88
C VAL A 173 -9.09 6.41 -3.67
N LYS A 174 -9.32 7.61 -3.13
CA LYS A 174 -10.68 8.14 -2.93
C LYS A 174 -11.44 8.22 -4.25
N GLY A 175 -10.84 8.81 -5.28
CA GLY A 175 -11.47 8.98 -6.59
C GLY A 175 -11.89 7.67 -7.25
N VAL A 176 -11.02 6.65 -7.27
CA VAL A 176 -11.34 5.34 -7.86
C VAL A 176 -12.35 4.57 -7.02
N THR A 177 -12.30 4.72 -5.69
CA THR A 177 -13.25 4.07 -4.78
C THR A 177 -14.65 4.63 -4.92
N ASP A 178 -14.79 5.96 -5.00
CA ASP A 178 -16.07 6.63 -5.26
C ASP A 178 -16.65 6.21 -6.61
N SER A 179 -15.82 6.18 -7.64
CA SER A 179 -16.21 5.73 -8.98
C SER A 179 -16.69 4.27 -8.98
N LEU A 180 -15.98 3.38 -8.29
CA LEU A 180 -16.40 1.99 -8.17
C LEU A 180 -17.75 1.89 -7.48
N PHE A 181 -17.94 2.55 -6.34
CA PHE A 181 -19.19 2.50 -5.59
C PHE A 181 -20.39 2.99 -6.40
N GLN A 182 -20.19 4.02 -7.26
CA GLN A 182 -21.23 4.50 -8.16
C GLN A 182 -21.58 3.47 -9.26
N LEU A 183 -20.60 2.77 -9.78
CA LEU A 183 -20.75 1.75 -10.83
C LEU A 183 -21.37 0.44 -10.34
N LEU A 184 -21.35 0.17 -9.02
CA LEU A 184 -21.92 -1.03 -8.44
C LEU A 184 -23.44 -0.96 -8.35
N SER A 185 -24.13 -1.99 -8.79
CA SER A 185 -25.55 -2.22 -8.49
C SER A 185 -25.76 -2.48 -7.00
N PRO A 186 -26.98 -2.32 -6.45
CA PRO A 186 -27.25 -2.61 -5.04
C PRO A 186 -26.77 -4.00 -4.59
N ASN A 187 -27.03 -5.04 -5.37
CA ASN A 187 -26.61 -6.42 -5.07
C ASN A 187 -25.08 -6.58 -5.09
N GLU A 188 -24.38 -5.88 -5.99
CA GLU A 188 -22.92 -5.91 -6.03
C GLU A 188 -22.31 -5.18 -4.84
N LYS A 189 -22.92 -4.09 -4.36
CA LYS A 189 -22.51 -3.39 -3.14
C LYS A 189 -22.55 -4.29 -1.90
N LEU A 190 -23.43 -5.29 -1.88
CA LEU A 190 -23.52 -6.29 -0.83
C LEU A 190 -22.53 -7.45 -1.00
N ASN A 191 -21.84 -7.53 -2.17
CA ASN A 191 -20.94 -8.63 -2.48
C ASN A 191 -19.56 -8.40 -1.86
N GLY A 192 -19.08 -9.37 -1.08
CA GLY A 192 -17.74 -9.34 -0.46
C GLY A 192 -16.57 -9.14 -1.43
N ARG A 193 -16.76 -9.43 -2.73
CA ARG A 193 -15.76 -9.15 -3.77
C ARG A 193 -15.39 -7.65 -3.86
N TYR A 194 -16.35 -6.78 -3.56
CA TYR A 194 -16.19 -5.34 -3.61
C TYR A 194 -16.06 -4.72 -2.22
N TRP A 195 -15.72 -5.52 -1.21
CA TRP A 195 -15.54 -5.07 0.16
C TRP A 195 -14.57 -3.90 0.30
N VAL A 196 -13.56 -3.83 -0.56
CA VAL A 196 -12.57 -2.75 -0.61
C VAL A 196 -13.17 -1.34 -0.62
N VAL A 197 -14.39 -1.16 -1.14
CA VAL A 197 -15.05 0.16 -1.13
C VAL A 197 -15.42 0.61 0.29
N TYR A 198 -15.58 -0.32 1.22
CA TYR A 198 -15.89 -0.02 2.63
C TYR A 198 -14.65 0.06 3.51
N GLU A 199 -13.59 -0.67 3.19
CA GLU A 199 -12.30 -0.60 3.91
C GLU A 199 -11.71 0.80 3.88
N GLN A 200 -11.97 1.56 2.81
CA GLN A 200 -11.50 2.94 2.65
C GLN A 200 -12.25 3.95 3.53
N LEU A 201 -13.44 3.60 4.04
CA LEU A 201 -14.27 4.50 4.85
C LEU A 201 -13.55 5.01 6.10
N LYS A 202 -12.69 4.18 6.71
CA LYS A 202 -11.91 4.57 7.92
C LYS A 202 -11.04 5.81 7.74
N TYR A 203 -10.84 6.27 6.50
CA TYR A 203 -10.04 7.46 6.15
C TYR A 203 -10.90 8.60 5.59
N GLU A 204 -12.23 8.52 5.70
CA GLU A 204 -13.16 9.45 5.08
C GLU A 204 -14.11 10.10 6.07
N ASP A 205 -14.86 11.08 5.58
CA ASP A 205 -15.90 11.73 6.36
C ASP A 205 -17.08 10.78 6.64
N LEU A 206 -17.64 10.88 7.83
CA LEU A 206 -18.72 10.04 8.33
C LEU A 206 -19.96 10.02 7.43
N PHE A 207 -20.29 11.13 6.78
CA PHE A 207 -21.56 11.32 6.09
C PHE A 207 -21.51 11.00 4.58
N THR A 208 -20.61 10.13 4.15
CA THR A 208 -20.56 9.73 2.74
C THR A 208 -21.70 8.78 2.34
N PRO A 209 -22.12 8.76 1.07
CA PRO A 209 -23.09 7.78 0.58
C PRO A 209 -22.67 6.32 0.82
N ARG A 210 -21.37 6.03 0.82
CA ARG A 210 -20.83 4.69 1.12
C ARG A 210 -21.03 4.32 2.57
N PHE A 211 -20.74 5.23 3.50
CA PHE A 211 -20.97 5.00 4.92
C PHE A 211 -22.46 4.77 5.21
N LYS A 212 -23.32 5.62 4.64
CA LYS A 212 -24.77 5.46 4.74
C LYS A 212 -25.23 4.08 4.28
N PHE A 213 -24.77 3.64 3.12
CA PHE A 213 -25.11 2.32 2.59
C PHE A 213 -24.62 1.19 3.50
N LEU A 214 -23.38 1.28 4.01
CA LEU A 214 -22.81 0.29 4.94
C LEU A 214 -23.69 0.17 6.20
N VAL A 215 -24.05 1.28 6.85
CA VAL A 215 -24.87 1.28 8.07
C VAL A 215 -26.25 0.68 7.82
N GLN A 216 -26.90 1.06 6.72
CA GLN A 216 -28.24 0.59 6.38
C GLN A 216 -28.32 -0.90 6.02
N ASN A 217 -27.24 -1.46 5.47
CA ASN A 217 -27.21 -2.82 4.96
C ASN A 217 -26.20 -3.73 5.70
N ARG A 218 -25.74 -3.32 6.88
CA ARG A 218 -24.66 -4.00 7.63
C ARG A 218 -24.92 -5.47 7.91
N THR A 219 -26.17 -5.85 8.21
CA THR A 219 -26.55 -7.24 8.48
C THR A 219 -26.54 -8.10 7.21
N GLU A 220 -26.88 -7.54 6.07
CA GLU A 220 -26.86 -8.22 4.79
C GLU A 220 -25.43 -8.37 4.26
N ILE A 221 -24.64 -7.32 4.34
CA ILE A 221 -23.18 -7.35 4.09
C ILE A 221 -22.52 -8.32 5.09
N ALA A 222 -22.94 -8.29 6.35
CA ALA A 222 -22.49 -9.14 7.42
C ALA A 222 -22.79 -10.61 7.17
N GLY A 223 -23.95 -10.97 6.66
CA GLY A 223 -24.32 -12.35 6.32
C GLY A 223 -23.39 -13.00 5.29
N LYS A 224 -22.50 -12.23 4.65
CA LYS A 224 -21.45 -12.68 3.72
C LYS A 224 -20.05 -12.79 4.39
N GLY A 225 -19.97 -12.86 5.72
CA GLY A 225 -18.75 -13.12 6.48
C GLY A 225 -17.93 -11.89 6.90
N ARG A 226 -18.49 -10.68 6.80
CA ARG A 226 -17.81 -9.42 7.12
C ARG A 226 -18.46 -8.63 8.27
N VAL A 227 -19.16 -9.32 9.20
CA VAL A 227 -19.91 -8.70 10.31
C VAL A 227 -18.99 -7.87 11.21
N ALA A 228 -17.97 -8.51 11.73
CA ALA A 228 -17.06 -7.88 12.68
C ALA A 228 -16.34 -6.68 12.06
N GLU A 229 -15.89 -6.82 10.80
CA GLU A 229 -15.22 -5.75 10.07
C GLU A 229 -16.17 -4.57 9.79
N SER A 230 -17.43 -4.83 9.47
CA SER A 230 -18.46 -3.77 9.27
C SER A 230 -18.68 -2.97 10.53
N PHE A 231 -18.83 -3.63 11.67
CA PHE A 231 -18.98 -2.97 12.96
C PHE A 231 -17.73 -2.19 13.36
N GLU A 232 -16.55 -2.73 13.11
CA GLU A 232 -15.29 -2.06 13.41
C GLU A 232 -15.13 -0.76 12.61
N ILE A 233 -15.45 -0.78 11.30
CA ILE A 233 -15.44 0.43 10.47
C ILE A 233 -16.42 1.46 11.00
N ILE A 234 -17.67 1.06 11.28
CA ILE A 234 -18.70 1.97 11.79
C ILE A 234 -18.27 2.57 13.14
N ARG A 235 -17.78 1.75 14.07
CA ARG A 235 -17.30 2.16 15.38
C ARG A 235 -16.16 3.16 15.28
N THR A 236 -15.13 2.85 14.48
CA THR A 236 -13.96 3.72 14.29
C THR A 236 -14.37 5.07 13.74
N MET A 237 -15.19 5.11 12.70
CA MET A 237 -15.64 6.36 12.10
C MET A 237 -16.47 7.21 13.06
N LEU A 238 -17.38 6.59 13.84
CA LEU A 238 -18.16 7.30 14.85
C LEU A 238 -17.29 7.86 15.97
N PHE A 239 -16.31 7.09 16.44
CA PHE A 239 -15.38 7.50 17.48
C PHE A 239 -14.48 8.66 17.03
N ASP A 240 -13.91 8.57 15.84
CA ASP A 240 -13.07 9.63 15.27
C ASP A 240 -13.86 10.93 15.07
N HIS A 241 -15.11 10.82 14.63
CA HIS A 241 -15.98 11.98 14.47
C HIS A 241 -16.31 12.64 15.83
N LEU A 242 -16.62 11.86 16.86
CA LEU A 242 -16.87 12.37 18.20
C LEU A 242 -15.64 13.09 18.79
N ILE A 243 -14.46 12.49 18.70
CA ILE A 243 -13.21 13.11 19.18
C ILE A 243 -12.94 14.41 18.44
N ASN A 244 -13.06 14.40 17.12
CA ASN A 244 -12.78 15.59 16.32
C ASN A 244 -13.76 16.72 16.60
N ASN A 245 -15.06 16.43 16.83
CA ASN A 245 -16.06 17.44 17.22
C ASN A 245 -15.78 18.02 18.61
N THR A 246 -15.43 17.20 19.60
CA THR A 246 -15.10 17.65 20.95
C THR A 246 -13.81 18.50 20.99
N THR A 247 -12.91 18.30 20.03
CA THR A 247 -11.65 19.05 19.91
C THR A 247 -11.72 20.26 18.98
N GLY A 248 -12.88 20.56 18.39
CA GLY A 248 -13.12 21.69 17.48
C GLY A 248 -12.41 21.57 16.13
N ARG A 249 -12.03 20.36 15.70
CA ARG A 249 -11.25 20.12 14.48
C ARG A 249 -12.09 19.89 13.21
N ILE A 250 -13.42 19.81 13.30
CA ILE A 250 -14.27 19.59 12.12
C ILE A 250 -15.19 20.78 11.86
N THR A 251 -15.10 21.26 10.63
CA THR A 251 -16.16 22.02 9.97
C THR A 251 -16.68 21.15 8.81
N SER A 252 -17.63 20.27 9.03
CA SER A 252 -18.22 19.51 7.93
C SER A 252 -19.29 20.35 7.23
N LYS A 253 -19.02 20.77 6.00
CA LYS A 253 -19.95 21.55 5.17
C LYS A 253 -20.96 20.71 4.39
N GLN A 254 -20.96 19.37 4.51
CA GLN A 254 -21.87 18.49 3.76
C GLN A 254 -22.36 17.35 4.63
N ASN A 255 -23.60 17.47 5.09
CA ASN A 255 -24.27 16.45 5.88
C ASN A 255 -25.38 15.77 5.06
N PRO A 256 -25.16 14.55 4.48
CA PRO A 256 -26.14 13.86 3.66
C PRO A 256 -27.34 13.33 4.46
N TRP A 257 -27.28 13.40 5.80
CA TRP A 257 -28.36 13.01 6.70
C TRP A 257 -29.29 14.18 7.04
N ASN A 258 -29.09 15.34 6.43
CA ASN A 258 -29.82 16.57 6.72
C ASN A 258 -29.69 17.05 8.18
N CYS A 259 -28.60 16.69 8.84
CA CYS A 259 -28.26 17.22 10.14
C CYS A 259 -27.49 18.53 9.94
N GLY A 260 -28.11 19.69 10.18
CA GLY A 260 -27.40 20.97 10.24
C GLY A 260 -26.42 20.98 11.41
N GLU A 261 -25.43 21.91 11.41
CA GLU A 261 -24.39 22.03 12.44
C GLU A 261 -24.97 22.05 13.88
N ALA A 262 -26.14 22.65 14.07
CA ALA A 262 -26.85 22.69 15.35
C ALA A 262 -27.51 21.35 15.77
N ASN A 263 -27.60 20.37 14.85
CA ASN A 263 -28.31 19.10 15.05
C ASN A 263 -27.40 17.85 14.87
N GLU A 264 -26.10 18.01 14.85
CA GLU A 264 -25.18 16.87 14.66
C GLU A 264 -25.29 15.81 15.76
N MET A 265 -25.36 16.22 17.02
CA MET A 265 -25.46 15.27 18.14
C MET A 265 -26.73 14.42 18.15
N PRO A 266 -27.93 14.97 17.93
CA PRO A 266 -29.14 14.15 17.79
C PRO A 266 -29.07 13.19 16.59
N CYS A 267 -28.48 13.63 15.47
CA CYS A 267 -28.31 12.81 14.28
C CYS A 267 -27.33 11.66 14.54
N MET A 268 -26.21 11.94 15.19
CA MET A 268 -25.25 10.92 15.62
C MET A 268 -25.88 9.90 16.55
N ARG A 269 -26.65 10.33 17.55
CA ARG A 269 -27.37 9.42 18.44
C ARG A 269 -28.35 8.52 17.68
N SER A 270 -29.08 9.05 16.69
CA SER A 270 -29.96 8.25 15.85
C SER A 270 -29.17 7.22 15.04
N LEU A 271 -28.05 7.59 14.49
CA LEU A 271 -27.17 6.74 13.70
C LEU A 271 -26.57 5.61 14.55
N ILE A 272 -26.11 5.92 15.76
CA ILE A 272 -25.60 4.95 16.73
C ILE A 272 -26.70 3.97 17.14
N LYS A 273 -27.95 4.46 17.41
CA LYS A 273 -29.06 3.60 17.74
C LYS A 273 -29.41 2.60 16.65
N VAL A 274 -29.37 2.99 15.37
CA VAL A 274 -29.68 2.09 14.26
C VAL A 274 -28.49 1.24 13.83
N SER A 275 -27.28 1.52 14.34
CA SER A 275 -26.07 0.78 13.96
C SER A 275 -25.97 -0.62 14.61
N ASP A 276 -26.76 -0.90 15.67
CA ASP A 276 -26.74 -2.13 16.47
C ASP A 276 -25.32 -2.54 16.93
N LEU A 277 -24.48 -1.56 17.21
CA LEU A 277 -23.13 -1.80 17.71
C LEU A 277 -23.20 -2.49 19.09
N PRO A 278 -22.35 -3.48 19.39
CA PRO A 278 -22.33 -4.16 20.68
C PRO A 278 -22.05 -3.21 21.86
N ASP A 279 -21.30 -2.15 21.62
CA ASP A 279 -20.86 -1.14 22.60
C ASP A 279 -21.54 0.24 22.40
N LYS A 280 -22.69 0.27 21.72
CA LYS A 280 -23.38 1.53 21.36
C LYS A 280 -23.72 2.41 22.56
N GLU A 281 -23.96 1.82 23.74
CA GLU A 281 -24.25 2.57 24.97
C GLU A 281 -23.11 3.51 25.36
N PHE A 282 -21.85 3.14 25.06
CA PHE A 282 -20.69 4.00 25.27
C PHE A 282 -20.76 5.31 24.48
N PHE A 283 -21.35 5.27 23.28
CA PHE A 283 -21.49 6.44 22.41
C PHE A 283 -22.75 7.26 22.66
N LEU A 284 -23.68 6.79 23.52
CA LEU A 284 -24.94 7.45 23.76
C LEU A 284 -24.96 8.31 25.06
N VAL A 285 -23.88 8.23 25.84
CA VAL A 285 -23.66 9.04 27.05
C VAL A 285 -23.13 10.42 26.66
#